data_e0b16a6389a6726b89e09be2e037d0fa
#
_entry.id   e0b16a6389a6726b89e09be2e037d0fa
#
_cell.length_a   1.000
_cell.length_b   1.000
_cell.length_c   1.000
_cell.angle_alpha   90.00
_cell.angle_beta   90.00
_cell.angle_gamma   90.00
#
_symmetry.space_group_name_H-M   'P 1'
#
loop_
_entity.id
_entity.type
_entity.pdbx_description
1 polymer ?
#
loop_
_entity_poly.entity_id
_entity_poly.type
_entity_poly.pdbx_seq_one_letter_code
_entity_poly.pdbx_strand_id
1 'polypeptide(L)'
;AGALDFLEKPVDAEALLPLLARVCELHRRRRAVARDLKRAEVLWNELTDAERRTAELVAKGLPNRQAAEILGLSEDTVRSRRASVFGKLELHNAAELSEFLHDMAELRTEAHWWRTAE
;
A
#
# COMPACT_ATOMS: atom_id res chain seq x y z
N ALA A 1 0.04 13.64 45.81
CA ALA A 1 0.01 12.82 44.62
C ALA A 1 0.95 13.35 43.55
N GLY A 2 1.88 12.53 43.10
CA GLY A 2 2.91 12.95 42.15
C GLY A 2 2.38 13.44 40.83
N ALA A 3 1.29 12.87 40.34
CA ALA A 3 0.66 13.27 39.07
C ALA A 3 0.07 14.68 39.18
N LEU A 4 -0.54 15.03 40.30
CA LEU A 4 -1.07 16.37 40.55
C LEU A 4 0.05 17.38 40.69
N ASP A 5 1.13 17.01 41.40
CA ASP A 5 2.29 17.88 41.55
C ASP A 5 2.94 18.19 40.21
N PHE A 6 3.01 17.20 39.33
CA PHE A 6 3.49 17.39 37.98
C PHE A 6 2.63 18.35 37.18
N LEU A 7 1.31 18.26 37.29
CA LEU A 7 0.39 19.14 36.60
C LEU A 7 0.36 20.55 37.16
N GLU A 8 0.70 20.73 38.43
CA GLU A 8 0.74 22.02 39.09
C GLU A 8 2.00 22.82 38.69
N LYS A 9 3.04 22.17 38.26
CA LYS A 9 4.26 22.87 37.81
C LYS A 9 3.93 23.62 36.53
N PRO A 10 4.48 24.86 36.39
CA PRO A 10 4.27 25.58 35.14
C PRO A 10 4.83 24.79 33.99
N VAL A 11 3.96 24.34 33.14
CA VAL A 11 4.32 23.65 31.91
C VAL A 11 4.51 24.72 30.84
N ASP A 12 5.64 24.68 30.17
CA ASP A 12 5.86 25.57 29.04
C ASP A 12 4.96 25.11 27.88
N ALA A 13 3.87 25.83 27.69
CA ALA A 13 2.91 25.52 26.62
C ALA A 13 3.57 25.58 25.24
N GLU A 14 4.54 26.46 25.06
CA GLU A 14 5.26 26.56 23.79
C GLU A 14 6.10 25.31 23.50
N ALA A 15 6.65 24.67 24.54
CA ALA A 15 7.38 23.41 24.39
C ALA A 15 6.44 22.22 24.17
N LEU A 16 5.25 22.27 24.76
CA LEU A 16 4.28 21.20 24.66
C LEU A 16 3.57 21.15 23.31
N LEU A 17 3.24 22.31 22.73
CA LEU A 17 2.52 22.39 21.46
C LEU A 17 3.19 21.64 20.29
N PRO A 18 4.52 21.75 20.08
CA PRO A 18 5.17 20.97 19.03
C PRO A 18 5.07 19.47 19.24
N LEU A 19 5.11 19.00 20.50
CA LEU A 19 4.97 17.58 20.81
C LEU A 19 3.56 17.09 20.49
N LEU A 20 2.54 17.85 20.85
CA LEU A 20 1.15 17.53 20.53
C LEU A 20 0.92 17.52 19.03
N ALA A 21 1.51 18.46 18.30
CA ALA A 21 1.43 18.52 16.85
C ALA A 21 2.03 17.26 16.20
N ARG A 22 3.17 16.79 16.71
CA ARG A 22 3.81 15.56 16.23
C ARG A 22 2.93 14.33 16.49
N VAL A 23 2.35 14.23 17.67
CA VAL A 23 1.45 13.12 18.00
C VAL A 23 0.24 13.12 17.08
N CYS A 24 -0.37 14.26 16.84
CA CYS A 24 -1.51 14.39 15.93
C CYS A 24 -1.13 13.99 14.49
N GLU A 25 0.07 14.37 14.03
CA GLU A 25 0.56 14.00 12.70
C GLU A 25 0.79 12.51 12.58
N LEU A 26 1.37 11.88 13.59
CA LEU A 26 1.55 10.43 13.62
C LEU A 26 0.22 9.69 13.57
N HIS A 27 -0.78 10.13 14.30
CA HIS A 27 -2.11 9.53 14.25
C HIS A 27 -2.76 9.70 12.87
N ARG A 28 -2.60 10.85 12.25
CA ARG A 28 -3.10 11.06 10.88
C ARG A 28 -2.41 10.14 9.89
N ARG A 29 -1.09 10.01 9.98
CA ARG A 29 -0.31 9.11 9.11
C ARG A 29 -0.77 7.67 9.27
N ARG A 30 -0.94 7.21 10.50
CA ARG A 30 -1.42 5.86 10.79
C ARG A 30 -2.77 5.59 10.11
N ARG A 31 -3.73 6.51 10.25
CA ARG A 31 -5.05 6.36 9.63
C ARG A 31 -4.97 6.39 8.11
N ALA A 32 -4.13 7.25 7.55
CA ALA A 32 -3.94 7.34 6.10
C ALA A 32 -3.36 6.06 5.54
N VAL A 33 -2.34 5.49 6.19
CA VAL A 33 -1.73 4.21 5.79
C VAL A 33 -2.76 3.09 5.79
N ALA A 34 -3.53 2.97 6.87
CA ALA A 34 -4.56 1.93 6.99
C ALA A 34 -5.62 2.06 5.89
N ARG A 35 -6.07 3.28 5.60
CA ARG A 35 -7.07 3.55 4.57
C ARG A 35 -6.53 3.27 3.17
N ASP A 36 -5.33 3.73 2.87
CA ASP A 36 -4.74 3.56 1.54
C ASP A 36 -4.40 2.10 1.27
N LEU A 37 -3.90 1.39 2.28
CA LEU A 37 -3.66 -0.06 2.18
C LEU A 37 -4.96 -0.81 1.91
N LYS A 38 -6.02 -0.48 2.63
CA LYS A 38 -7.32 -1.14 2.44
C LYS A 38 -7.85 -0.94 1.02
N ARG A 39 -7.74 0.29 0.48
CA ARG A 39 -8.14 0.58 -0.90
C ARG A 39 -7.36 -0.25 -1.90
N ALA A 40 -6.04 -0.31 -1.75
CA ALA A 40 -5.18 -1.08 -2.64
C ALA A 40 -5.51 -2.57 -2.57
N GLU A 41 -5.70 -3.11 -1.37
CA GLU A 41 -6.03 -4.52 -1.17
C GLU A 41 -7.39 -4.90 -1.72
N VAL A 42 -8.39 -4.01 -1.60
CA VAL A 42 -9.72 -4.25 -2.19
C VAL A 42 -9.60 -4.40 -3.71
N LEU A 43 -8.88 -3.50 -4.37
CA LEU A 43 -8.66 -3.58 -5.81
C LEU A 43 -7.88 -4.83 -6.20
N TRP A 44 -6.81 -5.13 -5.49
CA TRP A 44 -5.98 -6.31 -5.75
C TRP A 44 -6.77 -7.61 -5.56
N ASN A 45 -7.64 -7.66 -4.57
CA ASN A 45 -8.46 -8.85 -4.30
C ASN A 45 -9.60 -9.06 -5.30
N GLU A 46 -9.92 -8.08 -6.12
CA GLU A 46 -10.85 -8.24 -7.24
C GLU A 46 -10.25 -9.07 -8.38
N LEU A 47 -8.93 -9.19 -8.42
CA LEU A 47 -8.24 -10.02 -9.39
C LEU A 47 -8.38 -11.49 -9.03
N THR A 48 -8.51 -12.35 -10.04
CA THR A 48 -8.39 -13.80 -9.85
C THR A 48 -6.92 -14.15 -9.57
N ASP A 49 -6.68 -15.37 -9.08
CA ASP A 49 -5.30 -15.83 -8.86
C ASP A 49 -4.48 -15.83 -10.14
N ALA A 50 -5.10 -16.20 -11.26
CA ALA A 50 -4.46 -16.17 -12.56
C ALA A 50 -4.12 -14.74 -12.99
N GLU A 51 -5.00 -13.78 -12.74
CA GLU A 51 -4.77 -12.37 -13.03
C GLU A 51 -3.66 -11.79 -12.17
N ARG A 52 -3.59 -12.17 -10.89
CA ARG A 52 -2.52 -11.72 -9.99
C ARG A 52 -1.16 -12.22 -10.47
N ARG A 53 -1.05 -13.48 -10.89
CA ARG A 53 0.20 -14.01 -11.44
C ARG A 53 0.62 -13.25 -12.69
N THR A 54 -0.33 -12.98 -13.57
CA THR A 54 -0.07 -12.20 -14.77
C THR A 54 0.39 -10.79 -14.41
N ALA A 55 -0.28 -10.15 -13.46
CA ALA A 55 0.06 -8.81 -12.99
C ALA A 55 1.48 -8.74 -12.46
N GLU A 56 1.91 -9.71 -11.67
CA GLU A 56 3.25 -9.76 -11.11
C GLU A 56 4.32 -9.84 -12.20
N LEU A 57 4.10 -10.63 -13.24
CA LEU A 57 5.03 -10.75 -14.35
C LEU A 57 5.08 -9.49 -15.20
N VAL A 58 3.92 -8.89 -15.46
CA VAL A 58 3.82 -7.63 -16.20
C VAL A 58 4.52 -6.50 -15.44
N ALA A 59 4.35 -6.45 -14.13
CA ALA A 59 5.01 -5.45 -13.29
C ALA A 59 6.53 -5.55 -13.31
N LYS A 60 7.07 -6.76 -13.52
CA LYS A 60 8.50 -6.97 -13.69
C LYS A 60 9.03 -6.55 -15.05
N GLY A 61 8.15 -6.08 -15.93
CA GLY A 61 8.52 -5.64 -17.27
C GLY A 61 8.64 -6.75 -18.31
N LEU A 62 8.12 -7.95 -18.01
CA LEU A 62 8.19 -9.06 -18.96
C LEU A 62 7.21 -8.84 -20.12
N PRO A 63 7.67 -9.01 -21.38
CA PRO A 63 6.75 -8.94 -22.50
C PRO A 63 5.76 -10.12 -22.50
N ASN A 64 4.64 -9.95 -23.19
CA ASN A 64 3.57 -10.95 -23.22
C ASN A 64 4.07 -12.36 -23.61
N ARG A 65 5.02 -12.43 -24.54
CA ARG A 65 5.60 -13.70 -24.98
C ARG A 65 6.28 -14.45 -23.84
N GLN A 66 7.12 -13.74 -23.07
CA GLN A 66 7.83 -14.36 -21.94
C GLN A 66 6.89 -14.74 -20.81
N ALA A 67 5.93 -13.87 -20.52
CA ALA A 67 4.90 -14.16 -19.53
C ALA A 67 4.09 -15.39 -19.92
N ALA A 68 3.74 -15.52 -21.20
CA ALA A 68 3.04 -16.68 -21.73
C ALA A 68 3.84 -17.98 -21.55
N GLU A 69 5.13 -17.94 -21.81
CA GLU A 69 6.02 -19.10 -21.62
C GLU A 69 6.06 -19.53 -20.15
N ILE A 70 6.19 -18.57 -19.23
CA ILE A 70 6.25 -18.84 -17.80
C ILE A 70 4.93 -19.41 -17.29
N LEU A 71 3.80 -18.87 -17.76
CA LEU A 71 2.47 -19.27 -17.31
C LEU A 71 1.94 -20.51 -18.06
N GLY A 72 2.58 -20.94 -19.14
CA GLY A 72 2.10 -22.03 -19.96
C GLY A 72 0.83 -21.67 -20.74
N LEU A 73 0.70 -20.44 -21.19
CA LEU A 73 -0.46 -19.87 -21.87
C LEU A 73 -0.09 -19.35 -23.26
N SER A 74 -1.08 -19.06 -24.08
CA SER A 74 -0.86 -18.33 -25.34
C SER A 74 -0.66 -16.85 -25.08
N GLU A 75 0.02 -16.14 -25.99
CA GLU A 75 0.19 -14.70 -25.91
C GLU A 75 -1.15 -13.96 -25.91
N ASP A 76 -2.12 -14.45 -26.67
CA ASP A 76 -3.46 -13.86 -26.72
C ASP A 76 -4.16 -13.94 -25.36
N THR A 77 -4.03 -15.07 -24.67
CA THR A 77 -4.56 -15.22 -23.31
C THR A 77 -3.89 -14.26 -22.33
N VAL A 78 -2.59 -14.11 -22.41
CA VAL A 78 -1.84 -13.15 -21.57
C VAL A 78 -2.30 -11.74 -21.87
N ARG A 79 -2.42 -11.38 -23.13
CA ARG A 79 -2.89 -10.06 -23.54
C ARG A 79 -4.28 -9.75 -22.97
N SER A 80 -5.18 -10.71 -23.05
CA SER A 80 -6.54 -10.60 -22.51
C SER A 80 -6.53 -10.43 -20.99
N ARG A 81 -5.74 -11.24 -20.29
CA ARG A 81 -5.61 -11.13 -18.82
C ARG A 81 -4.98 -9.81 -18.40
N ARG A 82 -3.98 -9.36 -19.14
CA ARG A 82 -3.34 -8.07 -18.91
C ARG A 82 -4.36 -6.93 -19.02
N ALA A 83 -5.18 -6.95 -20.06
CA ALA A 83 -6.24 -5.96 -20.24
C ALA A 83 -7.24 -6.00 -19.07
N SER A 84 -7.61 -7.17 -18.61
CA SER A 84 -8.49 -7.35 -17.46
C SER A 84 -7.88 -6.79 -16.19
N VAL A 85 -6.60 -7.07 -15.94
CA VAL A 85 -5.87 -6.53 -14.77
C VAL A 85 -5.87 -5.00 -14.78
N PHE A 86 -5.50 -4.40 -15.91
CA PHE A 86 -5.47 -2.94 -16.03
C PHE A 86 -6.86 -2.33 -15.86
N GLY A 87 -7.88 -2.98 -16.37
CA GLY A 87 -9.26 -2.51 -16.21
C GLY A 87 -9.71 -2.56 -14.75
N LYS A 88 -9.45 -3.66 -14.07
CA LYS A 88 -9.87 -3.84 -12.67
C LYS A 88 -9.10 -2.94 -11.70
N LEU A 89 -7.82 -2.72 -11.94
CA LEU A 89 -6.98 -1.86 -11.11
C LEU A 89 -7.03 -0.38 -11.53
N GLU A 90 -7.71 -0.07 -12.64
CA GLU A 90 -7.81 1.28 -13.18
C GLU A 90 -6.45 1.88 -13.51
N LEU A 91 -5.54 1.05 -14.05
CA LEU A 91 -4.20 1.43 -14.45
C LEU A 91 -4.06 1.43 -15.97
N HIS A 92 -3.06 2.14 -16.50
CA HIS A 92 -2.91 2.35 -17.94
C HIS A 92 -1.71 1.65 -18.56
N ASN A 93 -0.68 1.32 -17.75
CA ASN A 93 0.55 0.73 -18.28
C ASN A 93 1.30 -0.08 -17.20
N ALA A 94 2.34 -0.80 -17.64
CA ALA A 94 3.14 -1.65 -16.75
C ALA A 94 3.88 -0.85 -15.67
N ALA A 95 4.29 0.38 -15.98
CA ALA A 95 4.98 1.22 -15.00
C ALA A 95 4.04 1.60 -13.84
N GLU A 96 2.79 1.96 -14.15
CA GLU A 96 1.77 2.22 -13.12
C GLU A 96 1.47 0.97 -12.28
N LEU A 97 1.44 -0.20 -12.91
CA LEU A 97 1.23 -1.46 -12.19
C LEU A 97 2.38 -1.77 -11.25
N SER A 98 3.62 -1.58 -11.70
CA SER A 98 4.81 -1.75 -10.87
C SER A 98 4.77 -0.82 -9.66
N GLU A 99 4.41 0.44 -9.88
CA GLU A 99 4.27 1.44 -8.84
C GLU A 99 3.15 1.07 -7.84
N PHE A 100 2.01 0.61 -8.34
CA PHE A 100 0.90 0.14 -7.52
C PHE A 100 1.34 -0.99 -6.57
N LEU A 101 2.04 -2.00 -7.09
CA LEU A 101 2.52 -3.12 -6.30
C LEU A 101 3.58 -2.70 -5.29
N HIS A 102 4.48 -1.80 -5.68
CA HIS A 102 5.50 -1.25 -4.79
C HIS A 102 4.86 -0.48 -3.64
N ASP A 103 3.93 0.41 -3.94
CA ASP A 103 3.23 1.22 -2.94
C ASP A 103 2.43 0.33 -1.97
N MET A 104 1.76 -0.69 -2.48
CA MET A 104 1.02 -1.64 -1.65
C MET A 104 1.95 -2.38 -0.69
N ALA A 105 3.12 -2.81 -1.17
CA ALA A 105 4.12 -3.48 -0.34
C ALA A 105 4.66 -2.56 0.75
N GLU A 106 4.94 -1.31 0.42
CA GLU A 106 5.40 -0.32 1.41
C GLU A 106 4.32 -0.03 2.44
N LEU A 107 3.08 0.13 2.02
CA LEU A 107 1.95 0.35 2.92
C LEU A 107 1.75 -0.82 3.88
N ARG A 108 1.91 -2.06 3.40
CA ARG A 108 1.84 -3.26 4.24
C ARG A 108 2.94 -3.26 5.30
N THR A 109 4.14 -2.89 4.92
CA THR A 109 5.28 -2.81 5.83
C THR A 109 5.04 -1.75 6.91
N GLU A 110 4.61 -0.57 6.52
CA GLU A 110 4.30 0.52 7.45
C GLU A 110 3.13 0.16 8.37
N ALA A 111 2.07 -0.43 7.84
CA ALA A 111 0.93 -0.88 8.63
C ALA A 111 1.35 -1.94 9.66
N HIS A 112 2.23 -2.85 9.29
CA HIS A 112 2.77 -3.86 10.20
C HIS A 112 3.56 -3.19 11.33
N TRP A 113 4.40 -2.21 11.01
CA TRP A 113 5.15 -1.45 12.00
C TRP A 113 4.21 -0.80 13.03
N TRP A 114 3.13 -0.16 12.57
CA TRP A 114 2.16 0.46 13.47
C TRP A 114 1.50 -0.54 14.40
N ARG A 115 1.20 -1.74 13.92
CA ARG A 115 0.60 -2.80 14.76
C ARG A 115 1.58 -3.31 15.81
N THR A 116 2.86 -3.44 15.47
CA THR A 116 3.88 -3.92 16.41
C THR A 116 4.33 -2.84 17.38
N ALA A 117 4.18 -1.57 17.03
CA ALA A 117 4.53 -0.44 17.89
C ALA A 117 3.49 -0.21 19.00
N GLU A 118 2.31 -0.77 18.87
CA GLU A 118 1.28 -0.75 19.91
C GLU A 118 1.59 -1.81 20.98
#